data_aeace0d4934aa546ae72f027f9c7436a
#
_entry.id   aeace0d4934aa546ae72f027f9c7436a
#
_cell.length_a   1.000
_cell.length_b   1.000
_cell.length_c   1.000
_cell.angle_alpha   90.00
_cell.angle_beta   90.00
_cell.angle_gamma   90.00
#
_symmetry.space_group_name_H-M   'P 1'
#
loop_
_entity.id
_entity.type
_entity.pdbx_description
1 polymer ?
#
loop_
_entity_poly.entity_id
_entity_poly.type
_entity_poly.pdbx_seq_one_letter_code
_entity_poly.pdbx_strand_id
1 'polypeptide(L)'
;GLFWPVNYFRSVKYFTTIVGMMLLVTSSFGHATLSAFSGYSDESRIIIQWNTSAEIDLVGFELQRSTDGHTFFEIGFLNAQGQGSGYTFIDDSIIAKVSGRNYFYRLKIRDIDGNSQISEVITIQSTLDVVPRTWGSLKALFK
;
A
#
# COMPACT_ATOMS: atom_id res chain seq x y z
N GLY A 1 -60.33 -19.78 -18.47
CA GLY A 1 -59.29 -18.95 -18.97
C GLY A 1 -59.04 -17.64 -18.23
N LEU A 2 -60.00 -17.13 -17.46
CA LEU A 2 -59.83 -15.86 -16.72
C LEU A 2 -58.84 -15.93 -15.55
N PHE A 3 -58.51 -17.12 -15.09
CA PHE A 3 -57.56 -17.30 -13.95
C PHE A 3 -56.09 -17.35 -14.36
N TRP A 4 -55.78 -17.53 -15.60
CA TRP A 4 -54.39 -17.65 -16.07
C TRP A 4 -53.54 -16.43 -15.81
N PRO A 5 -53.96 -15.20 -16.12
CA PRO A 5 -53.14 -14.01 -15.88
C PRO A 5 -52.78 -13.77 -14.42
N VAL A 6 -53.71 -14.11 -13.50
CA VAL A 6 -53.51 -13.90 -12.05
C VAL A 6 -52.40 -14.79 -11.51
N ASN A 7 -52.36 -16.07 -11.92
CA ASN A 7 -51.34 -17.00 -11.48
C ASN A 7 -49.94 -16.64 -12.08
N TYR A 8 -49.94 -16.18 -13.29
CA TYR A 8 -48.73 -15.72 -13.94
C TYR A 8 -48.11 -14.52 -13.22
N PHE A 9 -48.92 -13.52 -12.88
CA PHE A 9 -48.44 -12.34 -12.16
C PHE A 9 -47.92 -12.66 -10.77
N ARG A 10 -48.47 -13.64 -10.06
CA ARG A 10 -47.94 -14.09 -8.77
C ARG A 10 -46.54 -14.67 -8.89
N SER A 11 -46.28 -15.51 -9.84
CA SER A 11 -44.99 -16.10 -10.07
C SER A 11 -43.89 -15.03 -10.35
N VAL A 12 -44.20 -14.04 -11.16
CA VAL A 12 -43.31 -12.93 -11.49
C VAL A 12 -43.01 -12.09 -10.23
N LYS A 13 -44.01 -11.86 -9.37
CA LYS A 13 -43.84 -11.11 -8.12
C LYS A 13 -42.81 -11.77 -7.19
N TYR A 14 -42.92 -13.08 -6.98
CA TYR A 14 -41.99 -13.82 -6.11
C TYR A 14 -40.57 -13.85 -6.69
N PHE A 15 -40.46 -14.04 -7.97
CA PHE A 15 -39.18 -14.04 -8.67
C PHE A 15 -38.47 -12.70 -8.53
N THR A 16 -39.15 -11.59 -8.73
CA THR A 16 -38.60 -10.25 -8.59
C THR A 16 -38.10 -9.99 -7.14
N THR A 17 -38.85 -10.45 -6.14
CA THR A 17 -38.47 -10.29 -4.73
C THR A 17 -37.18 -11.07 -4.41
N ILE A 18 -37.04 -12.29 -4.91
CA ILE A 18 -35.86 -13.14 -4.69
C ILE A 18 -34.61 -12.50 -5.34
N VAL A 19 -34.73 -12.01 -6.58
CA VAL A 19 -33.64 -11.34 -7.29
C VAL A 19 -33.23 -10.04 -6.59
N GLY A 20 -34.19 -9.26 -6.11
CA GLY A 20 -33.91 -8.05 -5.34
C GLY A 20 -33.18 -8.34 -4.01
N MET A 21 -33.53 -9.41 -3.35
CA MET A 21 -32.87 -9.82 -2.09
C MET A 21 -31.45 -10.32 -2.32
N MET A 22 -31.19 -10.96 -3.45
CA MET A 22 -29.86 -11.46 -3.80
C MET A 22 -28.87 -10.34 -4.13
N LEU A 23 -29.34 -9.18 -4.60
CA LEU A 23 -28.52 -8.01 -4.91
C LEU A 23 -28.14 -7.20 -3.67
N LEU A 24 -28.74 -7.46 -2.51
CA LEU A 24 -28.46 -6.75 -1.25
C LEU A 24 -27.31 -7.37 -0.44
N VAL A 25 -26.80 -8.53 -0.84
CA VAL A 25 -25.66 -9.17 -0.17
C VAL A 25 -24.37 -8.62 -0.80
N THR A 26 -24.03 -7.39 -0.47
CA THR A 26 -22.72 -6.83 -0.80
C THR A 26 -21.82 -6.93 0.43
N SER A 27 -20.78 -7.74 0.37
CA SER A 27 -19.73 -7.70 1.37
C SER A 27 -18.80 -6.54 1.02
N SER A 28 -18.73 -5.55 1.89
CA SER A 28 -17.75 -4.47 1.76
C SER A 28 -16.54 -4.77 2.63
N PHE A 29 -15.36 -4.84 2.02
CA PHE A 29 -14.10 -4.94 2.73
C PHE A 29 -13.51 -3.54 2.92
N GLY A 30 -12.81 -3.33 4.05
CA GLY A 30 -12.02 -2.12 4.25
C GLY A 30 -10.93 -2.03 3.18
N HIS A 31 -10.67 -0.83 2.69
CA HIS A 31 -9.66 -0.60 1.67
C HIS A 31 -9.12 0.82 1.71
N ALA A 32 -7.95 1.00 1.07
CA ALA A 32 -7.40 2.31 0.77
C ALA A 32 -7.20 2.47 -0.74
N THR A 33 -7.37 3.71 -1.20
CA THR A 33 -6.94 4.11 -2.53
C THR A 33 -5.70 4.98 -2.39
N LEU A 34 -4.57 4.50 -2.91
CA LEU A 34 -3.33 5.26 -2.93
C LEU A 34 -3.35 6.23 -4.11
N SER A 35 -3.15 7.51 -3.83
CA SER A 35 -2.98 8.53 -4.87
C SER A 35 -1.52 8.72 -5.26
N ALA A 36 -0.59 8.33 -4.39
CA ALA A 36 0.85 8.32 -4.65
C ALA A 36 1.53 7.31 -3.75
N PHE A 37 2.56 6.64 -4.26
CA PHE A 37 3.47 5.79 -3.50
C PHE A 37 4.84 5.87 -4.13
N SER A 38 5.80 6.44 -3.41
CA SER A 38 7.14 6.74 -3.92
C SER A 38 8.17 6.71 -2.82
N GLY A 39 9.43 6.76 -3.20
CA GLY A 39 10.53 6.86 -2.26
C GLY A 39 11.79 7.36 -2.95
N TYR A 40 12.75 7.74 -2.13
CA TYR A 40 14.06 8.18 -2.61
C TYR A 40 15.15 7.89 -1.58
N SER A 41 16.37 7.76 -2.06
CA SER A 41 17.55 7.59 -1.22
C SER A 41 18.06 8.96 -0.76
N ASP A 42 18.35 9.06 0.52
CA ASP A 42 18.92 10.25 1.14
C ASP A 42 20.08 9.84 2.03
N GLU A 43 21.30 9.96 1.50
CA GLU A 43 22.52 9.51 2.16
C GLU A 43 22.46 8.02 2.55
N SER A 44 22.42 7.70 3.83
CA SER A 44 22.43 6.32 4.34
C SER A 44 21.06 5.77 4.67
N ARG A 45 19.99 6.44 4.22
CA ARG A 45 18.62 6.06 4.52
C ARG A 45 17.74 6.17 3.29
N ILE A 46 16.57 5.54 3.34
CA ILE A 46 15.56 5.62 2.29
C ILE A 46 14.30 6.22 2.90
N ILE A 47 13.76 7.24 2.22
CA ILE A 47 12.52 7.91 2.61
C ILE A 47 11.41 7.34 1.75
N ILE A 48 10.37 6.80 2.38
CA ILE A 48 9.18 6.26 1.71
C ILE A 48 8.00 7.15 2.04
N GLN A 49 7.24 7.52 1.00
CA GLN A 49 6.08 8.40 1.14
C GLN A 49 4.89 7.83 0.39
N TRP A 50 3.71 7.96 0.96
CA TRP A 50 2.47 7.65 0.26
C TRP A 50 1.34 8.57 0.71
N ASN A 51 0.39 8.75 -0.18
CA ASN A 51 -0.82 9.52 0.07
C ASN A 51 -2.04 8.66 -0.24
N THR A 52 -3.11 8.87 0.52
CA THR A 52 -4.38 8.23 0.28
C THR A 52 -5.42 9.25 -0.18
N SER A 53 -6.22 8.87 -1.16
CA SER A 53 -7.42 9.62 -1.54
C SER A 53 -8.67 9.05 -0.86
N ALA A 54 -8.62 7.79 -0.40
CA ALA A 54 -9.70 7.15 0.35
C ALA A 54 -9.11 6.15 1.35
N GLU A 55 -9.70 6.12 2.55
CA GLU A 55 -9.41 5.14 3.60
C GLU A 55 -10.74 4.73 4.23
N ILE A 56 -11.11 3.46 4.07
CA ILE A 56 -12.37 2.92 4.57
C ILE A 56 -12.08 1.72 5.46
N ASP A 57 -12.50 1.80 6.73
CA ASP A 57 -12.41 0.72 7.71
C ASP A 57 -11.00 0.12 7.83
N LEU A 58 -9.99 0.98 7.89
CA LEU A 58 -8.59 0.60 7.96
C LEU A 58 -8.06 0.64 9.39
N VAL A 59 -7.17 -0.32 9.71
CA VAL A 59 -6.29 -0.27 10.88
C VAL A 59 -5.06 0.56 10.54
N GLY A 60 -4.40 0.28 9.41
CA GLY A 60 -3.21 0.99 9.02
C GLY A 60 -2.42 0.31 7.92
N PHE A 61 -1.17 0.75 7.80
CA PHE A 61 -0.25 0.38 6.73
C PHE A 61 0.99 -0.28 7.32
N GLU A 62 1.23 -1.52 6.92
CA GLU A 62 2.48 -2.22 7.20
C GLU A 62 3.42 -1.98 6.04
N LEU A 63 4.55 -1.33 6.28
CA LEU A 63 5.58 -1.17 5.28
C LEU A 63 6.47 -2.41 5.26
N GLN A 64 6.65 -2.99 4.08
CA GLN A 64 7.46 -4.16 3.85
C GLN A 64 8.59 -3.85 2.89
N ARG A 65 9.77 -4.43 3.18
CA ARG A 65 10.97 -4.28 2.36
C ARG A 65 11.48 -5.65 1.93
N SER A 66 12.04 -5.69 0.70
CA SER A 66 12.76 -6.84 0.15
C SER A 66 14.08 -6.41 -0.44
N THR A 67 15.08 -7.29 -0.42
CA THR A 67 16.35 -7.11 -1.11
C THR A 67 16.44 -7.92 -2.41
N ASP A 68 15.56 -8.91 -2.59
CA ASP A 68 15.51 -9.77 -3.77
C ASP A 68 14.29 -9.56 -4.67
N GLY A 69 13.32 -8.75 -4.22
CA GLY A 69 12.07 -8.51 -4.92
C GLY A 69 11.00 -9.59 -4.74
N HIS A 70 11.29 -10.63 -3.98
CA HIS A 70 10.41 -11.78 -3.79
C HIS A 70 10.02 -12.00 -2.33
N THR A 71 10.96 -11.91 -1.42
CA THR A 71 10.73 -12.11 0.01
C THR A 71 10.67 -10.75 0.70
N PHE A 72 9.52 -10.44 1.31
CA PHE A 72 9.27 -9.16 1.97
C PHE A 72 9.15 -9.34 3.47
N PHE A 73 9.72 -8.41 4.23
CA PHE A 73 9.68 -8.36 5.67
C PHE A 73 9.08 -7.05 6.14
N GLU A 74 8.29 -7.09 7.20
CA GLU A 74 7.77 -5.89 7.84
C GLU A 74 8.91 -5.10 8.46
N ILE A 75 8.98 -3.79 8.13
CA ILE A 75 9.95 -2.87 8.74
C ILE A 75 9.29 -1.76 9.56
N GLY A 76 7.99 -1.59 9.46
CA GLY A 76 7.25 -0.62 10.24
C GLY A 76 5.77 -0.67 9.99
N PHE A 77 5.02 0.02 10.85
CA PHE A 77 3.57 0.12 10.77
C PHE A 77 3.14 1.54 11.13
N LEU A 78 2.24 2.11 10.33
CA LEU A 78 1.63 3.40 10.60
C LEU A 78 0.10 3.26 10.64
N ASN A 79 -0.51 3.83 11.68
CA ASN A 79 -1.96 3.82 11.84
C ASN A 79 -2.64 4.64 10.74
N ALA A 80 -3.81 4.20 10.30
CA ALA A 80 -4.64 4.95 9.37
C ALA A 80 -5.09 6.27 10.01
N GLN A 81 -4.97 7.38 9.26
CA GLN A 81 -5.29 8.72 9.74
C GLN A 81 -6.55 9.30 9.10
N GLY A 82 -7.14 8.61 8.14
CA GLY A 82 -8.32 9.03 7.42
C GLY A 82 -8.06 9.48 6.00
N GLN A 83 -9.14 9.77 5.30
CA GLN A 83 -9.11 10.15 3.89
C GLN A 83 -8.26 11.40 3.64
N GLY A 84 -7.48 11.37 2.57
CA GLY A 84 -6.63 12.49 2.17
C GLY A 84 -5.37 12.65 3.00
N SER A 85 -4.93 11.59 3.70
CA SER A 85 -3.74 11.62 4.55
C SER A 85 -2.46 11.38 3.78
N GLY A 86 -1.37 12.00 4.25
CA GLY A 86 -0.02 11.74 3.80
C GLY A 86 0.79 11.04 4.87
N TYR A 87 1.65 10.12 4.44
CA TYR A 87 2.48 9.30 5.31
C TYR A 87 3.93 9.34 4.87
N THR A 88 4.84 9.34 5.84
CA THR A 88 6.28 9.25 5.60
C THR A 88 6.89 8.24 6.55
N PHE A 89 7.71 7.36 6.01
CA PHE A 89 8.51 6.41 6.80
C PHE A 89 9.98 6.54 6.40
N ILE A 90 10.85 6.60 7.39
CA ILE A 90 12.30 6.68 7.18
C ILE A 90 12.90 5.31 7.48
N ASP A 91 13.44 4.65 6.45
CA ASP A 91 14.15 3.39 6.61
C ASP A 91 15.65 3.67 6.77
N ASP A 92 16.09 3.65 8.01
CA ASP A 92 17.49 3.84 8.40
C ASP A 92 18.21 2.51 8.68
N SER A 93 17.49 1.39 8.52
CA SER A 93 18.02 0.04 8.76
C SER A 93 18.74 -0.56 7.56
N ILE A 94 18.81 0.13 6.43
CA ILE A 94 19.51 -0.32 5.25
C ILE A 94 21.03 -0.37 5.49
N ILE A 95 21.71 -1.30 4.78
CA ILE A 95 23.15 -1.39 4.84
C ILE A 95 23.75 -0.28 3.98
N ALA A 96 24.12 0.82 4.61
CA ALA A 96 24.62 2.03 3.96
C ALA A 96 26.00 1.85 3.29
N LYS A 97 26.66 0.71 3.46
CA LYS A 97 28.02 0.49 2.98
C LYS A 97 28.11 0.09 1.50
N VAL A 98 26.98 -0.20 0.86
CA VAL A 98 26.93 -0.66 -0.53
C VAL A 98 26.08 0.31 -1.34
N SER A 99 26.74 1.11 -2.17
CA SER A 99 26.07 1.98 -3.13
C SER A 99 25.51 1.19 -4.30
N GLY A 100 24.37 1.64 -4.84
CA GLY A 100 23.76 1.04 -6.01
C GLY A 100 22.94 -0.22 -5.73
N ARG A 101 22.70 -0.55 -4.46
CA ARG A 101 21.86 -1.68 -4.11
C ARG A 101 20.39 -1.32 -4.28
N ASN A 102 19.62 -2.23 -4.87
CA ASN A 102 18.19 -2.08 -5.02
C ASN A 102 17.46 -2.59 -3.78
N TYR A 103 16.52 -1.80 -3.32
CA TYR A 103 15.57 -2.15 -2.27
C TYR A 103 14.16 -2.04 -2.82
N PHE A 104 13.32 -3.01 -2.47
CA PHE A 104 11.95 -3.12 -2.94
C PHE A 104 11.01 -2.89 -1.78
N TYR A 105 10.02 -2.03 -1.97
CA TYR A 105 9.05 -1.68 -0.93
C TYR A 105 7.64 -1.87 -1.42
N ARG A 106 6.79 -2.32 -0.54
CA ARG A 106 5.35 -2.39 -0.75
C ARG A 106 4.61 -2.13 0.56
N LEU A 107 3.33 -1.81 0.46
CA LEU A 107 2.46 -1.64 1.60
C LEU A 107 1.52 -2.84 1.70
N LYS A 108 1.37 -3.35 2.91
CA LYS A 108 0.27 -4.25 3.28
C LYS A 108 -0.73 -3.44 4.06
N ILE A 109 -1.88 -3.19 3.45
CA ILE A 109 -2.93 -2.34 3.99
C ILE A 109 -3.90 -3.23 4.73
N ARG A 110 -4.04 -3.03 6.04
CA ARG A 110 -4.87 -3.87 6.91
C ARG A 110 -6.18 -3.20 7.23
N ASP A 111 -7.27 -3.95 7.11
CA ASP A 111 -8.58 -3.48 7.53
C ASP A 111 -8.95 -3.95 8.94
N ILE A 112 -10.07 -3.43 9.46
CA ILE A 112 -10.55 -3.74 10.81
C ILE A 112 -11.03 -5.18 10.97
N ASP A 113 -11.31 -5.90 9.88
CA ASP A 113 -11.81 -7.27 9.88
C ASP A 113 -10.70 -8.31 9.75
N GLY A 114 -9.44 -7.88 9.66
CA GLY A 114 -8.30 -8.75 9.51
C GLY A 114 -7.92 -9.09 8.07
N ASN A 115 -8.60 -8.52 7.08
CA ASN A 115 -8.24 -8.66 5.68
C ASN A 115 -7.10 -7.68 5.34
N SER A 116 -6.38 -7.97 4.27
CA SER A 116 -5.30 -7.11 3.81
C SER A 116 -5.28 -6.97 2.29
N GLN A 117 -4.78 -5.82 1.86
CA GLN A 117 -4.57 -5.45 0.47
C GLN A 117 -3.07 -5.17 0.29
N ILE A 118 -2.46 -5.71 -0.77
CA ILE A 118 -1.05 -5.47 -1.08
C ILE A 118 -0.96 -4.44 -2.19
N SER A 119 -0.14 -3.42 -1.98
CA SER A 119 0.12 -2.38 -2.98
C SER A 119 1.05 -2.88 -4.08
N GLU A 120 1.24 -2.06 -5.11
CA GLU A 120 2.35 -2.23 -6.05
C GLU A 120 3.70 -2.16 -5.34
N VAL A 121 4.73 -2.71 -5.97
CA VAL A 121 6.11 -2.68 -5.47
C VAL A 121 6.84 -1.51 -6.11
N ILE A 122 7.52 -0.70 -5.30
CA ILE A 122 8.44 0.32 -5.79
C ILE A 122 9.89 -0.12 -5.55
N THR A 123 10.79 0.28 -6.44
CA THR A 123 12.22 -0.03 -6.35
C THR A 123 12.99 1.25 -6.13
N ILE A 124 13.82 1.26 -5.08
CA ILE A 124 14.67 2.41 -4.75
C ILE A 124 16.11 1.92 -4.75
N GLN A 125 16.95 2.59 -5.53
CA GLN A 125 18.38 2.32 -5.54
C GLN A 125 19.05 3.17 -4.48
N SER A 126 19.84 2.53 -3.60
CA SER A 126 20.60 3.24 -2.58
C SER A 126 21.75 4.04 -3.22
N THR A 127 21.96 5.25 -2.72
CA THR A 127 23.05 6.10 -3.12
C THR A 127 23.96 6.37 -1.92
N LEU A 128 25.26 6.20 -2.10
CA LEU A 128 26.26 6.59 -1.11
C LEU A 128 26.93 7.86 -1.58
N ASP A 129 26.44 8.99 -1.14
CA ASP A 129 27.07 10.28 -1.38
C ASP A 129 28.31 10.51 -0.50
N VAL A 130 28.53 9.61 0.45
CA VAL A 130 29.61 9.73 1.43
C VAL A 130 30.98 9.56 0.79
N VAL A 131 31.14 8.65 -0.20
CA VAL A 131 32.43 8.34 -0.83
C VAL A 131 33.02 9.56 -1.56
N PRO A 132 32.27 10.28 -2.41
CA PRO A 132 32.78 11.50 -3.05
C PRO A 132 33.17 12.60 -2.06
N ARG A 133 32.41 12.78 -0.99
CA ARG A 133 32.71 13.77 0.06
C ARG A 133 34.00 13.40 0.79
N THR A 134 34.19 12.13 1.14
CA THR A 134 35.40 11.63 1.81
C THR A 134 36.62 11.83 0.91
N TRP A 135 36.52 11.55 -0.38
CA TRP A 135 37.59 11.82 -1.32
C TRP A 135 37.92 13.29 -1.44
N GLY A 136 36.92 14.15 -1.52
CA GLY A 136 37.12 15.59 -1.55
C GLY A 136 37.84 16.11 -0.32
N SER A 137 37.45 15.63 0.86
CA SER A 137 38.10 15.98 2.13
C SER A 137 39.55 15.49 2.20
N LEU A 138 39.84 14.27 1.75
CA LEU A 138 41.17 13.74 1.71
C LEU A 138 42.10 14.52 0.74
N LYS A 139 41.59 14.88 -0.42
CA LYS A 139 42.33 15.72 -1.37
C LYS A 139 42.66 17.10 -0.80
N ALA A 140 41.80 17.67 -0.04
CA ALA A 140 42.01 18.96 0.61
C ALA A 140 43.14 18.85 1.67
N LEU A 141 43.27 17.72 2.32
CA LEU A 141 44.30 17.49 3.35
C LEU A 141 45.72 17.33 2.76
N PHE A 142 45.81 16.93 1.51
CA PHE A 142 47.11 16.65 0.85
C PHE A 142 47.59 17.78 -0.05
N LYS A 143 47.00 18.92 0.02
CA LYS A 143 47.47 20.10 -0.71
C LYS A 143 48.64 20.80 0.01
#